data_ec986344ab21b3d3efedda2c13e2404d
#
_entry.id   ec986344ab21b3d3efedda2c13e2404d
#
_cell.length_a   1.000
_cell.length_b   1.000
_cell.length_c   1.000
_cell.angle_alpha   90.00
_cell.angle_beta   90.00
_cell.angle_gamma   90.00
#
_symmetry.space_group_name_H-M   'P 1'
#
loop_
_entity.id
_entity.type
_entity.pdbx_description
1 polymer ?
#
loop_
_entity_poly.entity_id
_entity_poly.type
_entity_poly.pdbx_seq_one_letter_code
_entity_poly.pdbx_strand_id
1 'polypeptide(L)'
;MTGADNISVVLYCYLRTLSVKVSRDTVHRLLSTPLGGGMRGISDALDALHIKNEVFRLLSRDYFLKLETPFITMLEVDKKSFCVVTKKDDFIVEFINGEGGKRHVKVDKFLQHWTGTVLLGEPTEATPNEQFYIMRNIVFYLLRYRFIIALLFVLILGLQTAFCQSRSLAFMFYLSVLFFGILVSVAILYKERVNGEFMERFCNIGKIVNCNEVFHSKGASIAGLGLGELSLLYFAPLYLFSLIRQDDFYIISVVCCVVAVTLSLYSIIYQVFILRKACMLCVLADFAVWGSAVALYILKNDFVMELSLSSLFAFVVIGYICLIFELQLRAIQTGEKERITLKKYFGSLLNPETFQILLALKPQIGKMVSRDIALHNQKEGSNELMIVTNPNCKNCASVHRHMVEIASSVPAVSYTHLTL
;
A
#
# COMPACT_ATOMS: atom_id res chain seq x y z
N MET A 1 2.26 -2.44 -8.59
CA MET A 1 0.89 -1.96 -8.26
C MET A 1 0.06 -3.17 -7.87
N THR A 2 -0.55 -3.17 -6.70
CA THR A 2 -1.43 -4.26 -6.26
C THR A 2 -2.71 -4.25 -7.09
N GLY A 3 -3.38 -5.41 -7.27
CA GLY A 3 -4.62 -5.47 -8.07
C GLY A 3 -5.74 -4.52 -7.60
N ALA A 4 -5.73 -4.12 -6.32
CA ALA A 4 -6.66 -3.13 -5.76
C ALA A 4 -6.39 -1.68 -6.27
N ASP A 5 -5.14 -1.34 -6.58
CA ASP A 5 -4.81 -0.03 -7.15
C ASP A 5 -5.37 0.13 -8.56
N ASN A 6 -5.39 -0.96 -9.36
CA ASN A 6 -5.93 -0.93 -10.71
C ASN A 6 -7.44 -0.67 -10.73
N ILE A 7 -8.20 -1.26 -9.80
CA ILE A 7 -9.66 -1.07 -9.71
C ILE A 7 -10.00 0.37 -9.30
N SER A 8 -9.25 0.97 -8.38
CA SER A 8 -9.49 2.35 -7.95
C SER A 8 -9.24 3.35 -9.09
N VAL A 9 -8.25 3.08 -9.95
CA VAL A 9 -7.97 3.90 -11.15
C VAL A 9 -9.12 3.77 -12.15
N VAL A 10 -9.59 2.55 -12.41
CA VAL A 10 -10.69 2.28 -13.34
C VAL A 10 -11.97 2.98 -12.87
N LEU A 11 -12.38 2.79 -11.60
CA LEU A 11 -13.56 3.43 -11.06
C LEU A 11 -13.45 4.96 -11.08
N TYR A 12 -12.30 5.52 -10.72
CA TYR A 12 -12.07 6.96 -10.79
C TYR A 12 -12.20 7.51 -12.22
N CYS A 13 -11.61 6.81 -13.21
CA CYS A 13 -11.72 7.18 -14.61
C CYS A 13 -13.17 7.07 -15.10
N TYR A 14 -13.90 6.03 -14.70
CA TYR A 14 -15.31 5.86 -15.02
C TYR A 14 -16.17 7.01 -14.49
N LEU A 15 -16.03 7.37 -13.21
CA LEU A 15 -16.74 8.49 -12.60
C LEU A 15 -16.44 9.81 -13.33
N ARG A 16 -15.22 10.01 -13.78
CA ARG A 16 -14.86 11.19 -14.59
C ARG A 16 -15.53 11.19 -15.95
N THR A 17 -15.68 10.04 -16.61
CA THR A 17 -16.40 9.95 -17.89
C THR A 17 -17.90 10.22 -17.71
N LEU A 18 -18.46 9.91 -16.55
CA LEU A 18 -19.83 10.24 -16.15
C LEU A 18 -19.97 11.70 -15.64
N SER A 19 -18.89 12.51 -15.70
CA SER A 19 -18.88 13.91 -15.21
C SER A 19 -19.10 14.05 -13.70
N VAL A 20 -18.94 12.98 -12.93
CA VAL A 20 -19.07 12.97 -11.46
C VAL A 20 -17.76 13.46 -10.82
N LYS A 21 -17.85 14.51 -10.00
CA LYS A 21 -16.70 15.16 -9.34
C LYS A 21 -16.44 14.54 -7.97
N VAL A 22 -15.64 13.48 -7.94
CA VAL A 22 -15.25 12.76 -6.72
C VAL A 22 -13.74 12.66 -6.65
N SER A 23 -13.17 12.76 -5.44
CA SER A 23 -11.74 12.67 -5.23
C SER A 23 -11.24 11.20 -5.27
N ARG A 24 -9.96 11.00 -5.60
CA ARG A 24 -9.32 9.67 -5.56
C ARG A 24 -9.31 9.08 -4.16
N ASP A 25 -9.21 9.91 -3.13
CA ASP A 25 -9.29 9.49 -1.74
C ASP A 25 -10.65 8.86 -1.41
N THR A 26 -11.74 9.49 -1.84
CA THR A 26 -13.10 8.95 -1.66
C THR A 26 -13.27 7.62 -2.40
N VAL A 27 -12.83 7.52 -3.66
CA VAL A 27 -12.86 6.26 -4.42
C VAL A 27 -12.05 5.16 -3.72
N HIS A 28 -10.86 5.49 -3.24
CA HIS A 28 -10.02 4.54 -2.50
C HIS A 28 -10.68 4.08 -1.20
N ARG A 29 -11.33 4.97 -0.45
CA ARG A 29 -12.07 4.62 0.77
C ARG A 29 -13.27 3.70 0.47
N LEU A 30 -14.07 4.00 -0.54
CA LEU A 30 -15.21 3.18 -0.94
C LEU A 30 -14.78 1.76 -1.34
N LEU A 31 -13.67 1.62 -2.08
CA LEU A 31 -13.10 0.32 -2.43
C LEU A 31 -12.27 -0.34 -1.32
N SER A 32 -12.13 0.31 -0.17
CA SER A 32 -11.39 -0.26 0.97
C SER A 32 -12.17 -1.32 1.75
N THR A 33 -13.32 -1.76 1.26
CA THR A 33 -14.12 -2.87 1.78
C THR A 33 -13.51 -4.24 1.46
N PRO A 34 -13.86 -5.31 2.16
CA PRO A 34 -13.37 -6.66 1.87
C PRO A 34 -13.66 -7.13 0.44
N LEU A 35 -14.77 -6.73 -0.17
CA LEU A 35 -15.18 -7.06 -1.53
C LEU A 35 -14.72 -6.05 -2.58
N GLY A 36 -14.06 -4.97 -2.18
CA GLY A 36 -13.63 -3.87 -3.07
C GLY A 36 -12.66 -4.25 -4.19
N GLY A 37 -12.18 -5.49 -4.19
CA GLY A 37 -11.30 -6.03 -5.24
C GLY A 37 -12.01 -6.65 -6.45
N GLY A 38 -13.33 -6.58 -6.55
CA GLY A 38 -14.12 -7.21 -7.61
C GLY A 38 -15.21 -6.31 -8.18
N MET A 39 -15.96 -6.81 -9.16
CA MET A 39 -17.09 -6.11 -9.79
C MET A 39 -18.15 -5.69 -8.76
N ARG A 40 -18.44 -6.57 -7.78
CA ARG A 40 -19.36 -6.27 -6.69
C ARG A 40 -18.91 -5.07 -5.87
N GLY A 41 -17.62 -4.97 -5.54
CA GLY A 41 -17.11 -3.81 -4.81
C GLY A 41 -17.19 -2.51 -5.61
N ILE A 42 -17.10 -2.58 -6.94
CA ILE A 42 -17.36 -1.41 -7.80
C ILE A 42 -18.85 -1.04 -7.74
N SER A 43 -19.75 -2.00 -7.83
CA SER A 43 -21.20 -1.80 -7.72
C SER A 43 -21.58 -1.18 -6.37
N ASP A 44 -21.11 -1.78 -5.25
CA ASP A 44 -21.32 -1.26 -3.89
C ASP A 44 -20.79 0.19 -3.73
N ALA A 45 -19.66 0.51 -4.38
CA ALA A 45 -19.09 1.87 -4.37
C ALA A 45 -19.94 2.87 -5.17
N LEU A 46 -20.53 2.43 -6.29
CA LEU A 46 -21.47 3.26 -7.07
C LEU A 46 -22.78 3.48 -6.31
N ASP A 47 -23.32 2.46 -5.64
CA ASP A 47 -24.50 2.58 -4.78
C ASP A 47 -24.28 3.59 -3.64
N ALA A 48 -23.10 3.53 -2.99
CA ALA A 48 -22.72 4.48 -1.96
C ALA A 48 -22.60 5.94 -2.48
N LEU A 49 -22.39 6.12 -3.78
CA LEU A 49 -22.41 7.41 -4.47
C LEU A 49 -23.78 7.75 -5.07
N HIS A 50 -24.83 6.99 -4.76
CA HIS A 50 -26.17 7.16 -5.31
C HIS A 50 -26.19 7.15 -6.84
N ILE A 51 -25.35 6.32 -7.46
CA ILE A 51 -25.33 6.07 -8.90
C ILE A 51 -26.06 4.76 -9.13
N LYS A 52 -27.17 4.81 -9.88
CA LYS A 52 -27.85 3.58 -10.29
C LYS A 52 -26.91 2.76 -11.15
N ASN A 53 -26.75 1.49 -10.83
CA ASN A 53 -25.85 0.63 -11.60
C ASN A 53 -26.45 -0.78 -11.78
N GLU A 54 -26.09 -1.39 -12.89
CA GLU A 54 -26.47 -2.74 -13.24
C GLU A 54 -25.26 -3.53 -13.72
N VAL A 55 -25.13 -4.75 -13.21
CA VAL A 55 -24.08 -5.68 -13.60
C VAL A 55 -24.73 -6.87 -14.28
N PHE A 56 -24.36 -7.12 -15.52
CA PHE A 56 -24.85 -8.26 -16.28
C PHE A 56 -23.75 -8.91 -17.11
N ARG A 57 -24.00 -10.11 -17.58
CA ARG A 57 -23.08 -10.84 -18.45
C ARG A 57 -23.74 -11.12 -19.79
N LEU A 58 -23.12 -10.65 -20.85
CA LEU A 58 -23.55 -10.93 -22.22
C LEU A 58 -23.00 -12.28 -22.67
N LEU A 59 -23.88 -13.11 -23.17
CA LEU A 59 -23.54 -14.45 -23.68
C LEU A 59 -23.08 -14.38 -25.15
N SER A 60 -23.62 -13.44 -25.94
CA SER A 60 -23.25 -13.23 -27.34
C SER A 60 -22.46 -11.96 -27.53
N ARG A 61 -21.39 -12.03 -28.34
CA ARG A 61 -20.53 -10.91 -28.70
C ARG A 61 -21.23 -9.90 -29.61
N ASP A 62 -22.28 -10.29 -30.32
CA ASP A 62 -23.02 -9.44 -31.25
C ASP A 62 -23.71 -8.26 -30.56
N TYR A 63 -24.02 -8.40 -29.27
CA TYR A 63 -24.61 -7.33 -28.47
C TYR A 63 -23.60 -6.28 -28.01
N PHE A 64 -22.29 -6.57 -28.14
CA PHE A 64 -21.24 -5.62 -27.69
C PHE A 64 -21.38 -4.26 -28.36
N LEU A 65 -21.62 -4.21 -29.68
CA LEU A 65 -21.76 -2.94 -30.43
C LEU A 65 -23.02 -2.17 -30.06
N LYS A 66 -24.04 -2.82 -29.49
CA LYS A 66 -25.30 -2.18 -29.06
C LYS A 66 -25.24 -1.58 -27.66
N LEU A 67 -24.18 -1.90 -26.88
CA LEU A 67 -24.04 -1.34 -25.53
C LEU A 67 -23.83 0.17 -25.57
N GLU A 68 -24.42 0.88 -24.64
CA GLU A 68 -24.13 2.31 -24.44
C GLU A 68 -22.78 2.51 -23.75
N THR A 69 -22.05 3.54 -24.14
CA THR A 69 -20.79 3.93 -23.51
C THR A 69 -21.00 5.19 -22.66
N PRO A 70 -20.27 5.35 -21.54
CA PRO A 70 -19.19 4.54 -21.03
C PRO A 70 -19.66 3.35 -20.17
N PHE A 71 -18.88 2.26 -20.13
CA PHE A 71 -19.13 1.13 -19.22
C PHE A 71 -17.82 0.51 -18.70
N ILE A 72 -17.90 -0.17 -17.55
CA ILE A 72 -16.80 -0.94 -17.00
C ILE A 72 -16.92 -2.39 -17.44
N THR A 73 -15.79 -2.99 -17.81
CA THR A 73 -15.73 -4.40 -18.19
C THR A 73 -14.42 -5.05 -17.75
N MET A 74 -14.33 -6.37 -17.94
CA MET A 74 -13.11 -7.15 -17.66
C MET A 74 -12.52 -7.73 -18.94
N LEU A 75 -11.21 -7.66 -19.03
CA LEU A 75 -10.39 -8.34 -20.03
C LEU A 75 -9.56 -9.44 -19.36
N GLU A 76 -9.39 -10.56 -20.04
CA GLU A 76 -8.58 -11.70 -19.61
C GLU A 76 -7.47 -11.92 -20.64
N VAL A 77 -6.27 -11.35 -20.37
CA VAL A 77 -5.08 -11.53 -21.21
C VAL A 77 -4.17 -12.55 -20.51
N ASP A 78 -3.42 -12.13 -19.48
CA ASP A 78 -2.64 -13.02 -18.61
C ASP A 78 -3.28 -13.12 -17.21
N LYS A 79 -3.85 -12.00 -16.77
CA LYS A 79 -4.62 -11.87 -15.53
C LYS A 79 -5.88 -11.06 -15.82
N LYS A 80 -6.95 -11.34 -15.07
CA LYS A 80 -8.19 -10.57 -15.16
C LYS A 80 -7.92 -9.12 -14.78
N SER A 81 -8.18 -8.20 -15.70
CA SER A 81 -8.00 -6.76 -15.52
C SER A 81 -9.28 -6.01 -15.85
N PHE A 82 -9.59 -4.99 -15.05
CA PHE A 82 -10.72 -4.10 -15.30
C PHE A 82 -10.32 -2.98 -16.26
N CYS A 83 -11.25 -2.55 -17.10
CA CYS A 83 -11.09 -1.39 -17.98
C CYS A 83 -12.41 -0.63 -18.14
N VAL A 84 -12.32 0.63 -18.54
CA VAL A 84 -13.48 1.48 -18.89
C VAL A 84 -13.49 1.66 -20.39
N VAL A 85 -14.53 1.20 -21.06
CA VAL A 85 -14.76 1.50 -22.47
C VAL A 85 -15.40 2.88 -22.56
N THR A 86 -14.70 3.81 -23.21
CA THR A 86 -15.13 5.22 -23.32
C THR A 86 -15.83 5.52 -24.63
N LYS A 87 -15.35 4.91 -25.72
CA LYS A 87 -15.92 5.04 -27.07
C LYS A 87 -15.75 3.72 -27.82
N LYS A 88 -16.63 3.45 -28.72
CA LYS A 88 -16.53 2.34 -29.63
C LYS A 88 -17.20 2.67 -30.96
N ASP A 89 -16.60 2.18 -32.00
CA ASP A 89 -17.09 2.19 -33.38
C ASP A 89 -17.05 0.76 -33.91
N ASP A 90 -17.51 0.52 -35.14
CA ASP A 90 -17.52 -0.80 -35.75
C ASP A 90 -16.11 -1.45 -35.90
N PHE A 91 -15.06 -0.64 -35.88
CA PHE A 91 -13.68 -1.09 -36.12
C PHE A 91 -12.77 -0.97 -34.91
N ILE A 92 -12.98 0.05 -34.04
CA ILE A 92 -12.06 0.42 -32.96
C ILE A 92 -12.80 0.59 -31.65
N VAL A 93 -12.20 0.08 -30.57
CA VAL A 93 -12.61 0.31 -29.19
C VAL A 93 -11.58 1.18 -28.49
N GLU A 94 -12.01 2.31 -27.94
CA GLU A 94 -11.22 3.16 -27.06
C GLU A 94 -11.55 2.80 -25.60
N PHE A 95 -10.54 2.43 -24.84
CA PHE A 95 -10.72 2.10 -23.43
C PHE A 95 -9.56 2.60 -22.57
N ILE A 96 -9.83 2.80 -21.28
CA ILE A 96 -8.86 3.16 -20.26
C ILE A 96 -8.54 1.89 -19.47
N ASN A 97 -7.27 1.50 -19.43
CA ASN A 97 -6.82 0.33 -18.67
C ASN A 97 -6.69 0.63 -17.17
N GLY A 98 -6.38 -0.41 -16.37
CA GLY A 98 -6.16 -0.29 -14.92
C GLY A 98 -4.97 0.60 -14.51
N GLU A 99 -4.13 1.03 -15.45
CA GLU A 99 -3.04 1.99 -15.22
C GLU A 99 -3.45 3.44 -15.50
N GLY A 100 -4.66 3.65 -16.02
CA GLY A 100 -5.17 4.95 -16.43
C GLY A 100 -4.74 5.38 -17.83
N GLY A 101 -4.07 4.49 -18.57
CA GLY A 101 -3.64 4.73 -19.95
C GLY A 101 -4.79 4.50 -20.95
N LYS A 102 -4.98 5.43 -21.87
CA LYS A 102 -5.91 5.27 -22.98
C LYS A 102 -5.31 4.31 -24.02
N ARG A 103 -6.12 3.36 -24.48
CA ARG A 103 -5.75 2.36 -25.50
C ARG A 103 -6.80 2.34 -26.60
N HIS A 104 -6.32 2.16 -27.83
CA HIS A 104 -7.14 1.97 -29.02
C HIS A 104 -6.81 0.60 -29.61
N VAL A 105 -7.81 -0.27 -29.71
CA VAL A 105 -7.62 -1.63 -30.20
C VAL A 105 -8.74 -1.97 -31.16
N LYS A 106 -8.46 -2.81 -32.19
CA LYS A 106 -9.51 -3.31 -33.09
C LYS A 106 -10.55 -4.13 -32.31
N VAL A 107 -11.82 -3.99 -32.68
CA VAL A 107 -12.94 -4.68 -32.04
C VAL A 107 -12.71 -6.19 -31.91
N ASP A 108 -12.26 -6.85 -32.99
CA ASP A 108 -12.01 -8.30 -32.97
C ASP A 108 -10.97 -8.70 -31.91
N LYS A 109 -9.88 -7.92 -31.80
CA LYS A 109 -8.82 -8.18 -30.84
C LYS A 109 -9.29 -7.91 -29.41
N PHE A 110 -10.14 -6.90 -29.19
CA PHE A 110 -10.74 -6.63 -27.90
C PHE A 110 -11.68 -7.77 -27.47
N LEU A 111 -12.54 -8.23 -28.37
CA LEU A 111 -13.49 -9.30 -28.12
C LEU A 111 -12.85 -10.67 -27.84
N GLN A 112 -11.64 -10.91 -28.35
CA GLN A 112 -10.89 -12.15 -28.04
C GLN A 112 -10.62 -12.29 -26.54
N HIS A 113 -10.36 -11.18 -25.86
CA HIS A 113 -10.00 -11.13 -24.44
C HIS A 113 -11.16 -10.69 -23.53
N TRP A 114 -12.30 -10.34 -24.10
CA TRP A 114 -13.43 -9.83 -23.35
C TRP A 114 -14.20 -10.95 -22.64
N THR A 115 -14.46 -10.74 -21.33
CA THR A 115 -15.17 -11.74 -20.51
C THR A 115 -16.69 -11.71 -20.65
N GLY A 116 -17.24 -10.71 -21.34
CA GLY A 116 -18.68 -10.49 -21.47
C GLY A 116 -19.34 -9.81 -20.26
N THR A 117 -18.62 -9.61 -19.16
CA THR A 117 -19.17 -8.94 -17.97
C THR A 117 -19.14 -7.43 -18.16
N VAL A 118 -20.27 -6.76 -17.93
CA VAL A 118 -20.47 -5.33 -18.14
C VAL A 118 -21.10 -4.74 -16.88
N LEU A 119 -20.64 -3.54 -16.51
CA LEU A 119 -21.25 -2.69 -15.50
C LEU A 119 -21.56 -1.36 -16.13
N LEU A 120 -22.82 -0.99 -16.12
CA LEU A 120 -23.34 0.32 -16.50
C LEU A 120 -23.76 1.08 -15.25
N GLY A 121 -23.59 2.40 -15.28
CA GLY A 121 -24.00 3.26 -14.19
C GLY A 121 -24.51 4.59 -14.70
N GLU A 122 -25.60 5.06 -14.11
CA GLU A 122 -26.24 6.34 -14.41
C GLU A 122 -26.27 7.21 -13.17
N PRO A 123 -25.64 8.41 -13.21
CA PRO A 123 -25.73 9.38 -12.12
C PRO A 123 -27.18 9.81 -11.88
N THR A 124 -27.55 9.98 -10.61
CA THR A 124 -28.85 10.49 -10.19
C THR A 124 -28.71 11.92 -9.65
N GLU A 125 -29.85 12.59 -9.40
CA GLU A 125 -29.82 13.91 -8.75
C GLU A 125 -29.18 13.90 -7.35
N ALA A 126 -29.21 12.75 -6.67
CA ALA A 126 -28.60 12.55 -5.36
C ALA A 126 -27.09 12.25 -5.42
N THR A 127 -26.51 12.10 -6.63
CA THR A 127 -25.08 11.81 -6.80
C THR A 127 -24.22 12.97 -6.27
N PRO A 128 -23.31 12.75 -5.30
CA PRO A 128 -22.54 13.83 -4.69
C PRO A 128 -21.51 14.41 -5.65
N ASN A 129 -21.42 15.74 -5.67
CA ASN A 129 -20.34 16.48 -6.32
C ASN A 129 -19.47 17.13 -5.25
N GLU A 130 -18.25 16.66 -5.06
CA GLU A 130 -17.31 17.22 -4.09
C GLU A 130 -16.80 18.59 -4.54
N GLN A 131 -17.02 19.63 -3.72
CA GLN A 131 -16.61 21.00 -4.05
C GLN A 131 -15.09 21.16 -4.20
N PHE A 132 -14.29 20.47 -3.38
CA PHE A 132 -12.82 20.59 -3.37
C PHE A 132 -12.11 19.32 -3.86
N TYR A 133 -12.71 18.59 -4.82
CA TYR A 133 -12.15 17.32 -5.29
C TYR A 133 -10.72 17.46 -5.87
N ILE A 134 -10.40 18.59 -6.51
CA ILE A 134 -9.06 18.87 -7.07
C ILE A 134 -8.05 18.98 -5.94
N MET A 135 -8.35 19.76 -4.90
CA MET A 135 -7.47 19.98 -3.75
C MET A 135 -7.25 18.65 -2.98
N ARG A 136 -8.31 17.86 -2.79
CA ARG A 136 -8.21 16.51 -2.21
C ARG A 136 -7.35 15.57 -3.05
N ASN A 137 -7.43 15.65 -4.37
CA ASN A 137 -6.54 14.88 -5.24
C ASN A 137 -5.08 15.32 -5.10
N ILE A 138 -4.79 16.61 -5.01
CA ILE A 138 -3.42 17.13 -4.77
C ILE A 138 -2.91 16.58 -3.44
N VAL A 139 -3.68 16.70 -2.36
CA VAL A 139 -3.32 16.17 -1.03
C VAL A 139 -3.09 14.66 -1.08
N PHE A 140 -3.96 13.92 -1.77
CA PHE A 140 -3.80 12.48 -1.96
C PHE A 140 -2.47 12.13 -2.64
N TYR A 141 -2.08 12.85 -3.69
CA TYR A 141 -0.79 12.64 -4.36
C TYR A 141 0.39 13.06 -3.48
N LEU A 142 0.31 14.19 -2.77
CA LEU A 142 1.35 14.62 -1.84
C LEU A 142 1.57 13.57 -0.73
N LEU A 143 0.50 13.03 -0.16
CA LEU A 143 0.60 11.97 0.83
C LEU A 143 1.10 10.65 0.25
N ARG A 144 0.71 10.31 -0.97
CA ARG A 144 1.17 9.09 -1.66
C ARG A 144 2.65 9.15 -1.98
N TYR A 145 3.14 10.29 -2.46
CA TYR A 145 4.54 10.48 -2.88
C TYR A 145 5.39 11.20 -1.82
N ARG A 146 4.89 11.33 -0.59
CA ARG A 146 5.56 12.06 0.50
C ARG A 146 7.04 11.69 0.68
N PHE A 147 7.41 10.42 0.51
CA PHE A 147 8.81 9.97 0.63
C PHE A 147 9.68 10.44 -0.53
N ILE A 148 9.16 10.39 -1.75
CA ILE A 148 9.86 10.89 -2.94
C ILE A 148 10.03 12.41 -2.82
N ILE A 149 9.00 13.11 -2.39
CA ILE A 149 9.03 14.56 -2.17
C ILE A 149 10.04 14.92 -1.08
N ALA A 150 10.04 14.22 0.05
CA ALA A 150 11.02 14.41 1.12
C ALA A 150 12.46 14.16 0.64
N LEU A 151 12.66 13.09 -0.13
CA LEU A 151 13.97 12.77 -0.71
C LEU A 151 14.46 13.84 -1.68
N LEU A 152 13.57 14.32 -2.57
CA LEU A 152 13.89 15.43 -3.49
C LEU A 152 14.19 16.71 -2.74
N PHE A 153 13.45 17.02 -1.67
CA PHE A 153 13.71 18.18 -0.82
C PHE A 153 15.07 18.09 -0.15
N VAL A 154 15.45 16.94 0.40
CA VAL A 154 16.77 16.68 0.99
C VAL A 154 17.88 16.83 -0.06
N LEU A 155 17.66 16.33 -1.29
CA LEU A 155 18.62 16.50 -2.39
C LEU A 155 18.79 17.97 -2.77
N ILE A 156 17.69 18.72 -2.95
CA ILE A 156 17.72 20.15 -3.32
C ILE A 156 18.45 20.95 -2.23
N LEU A 157 18.17 20.68 -0.95
CA LEU A 157 18.84 21.33 0.17
C LEU A 157 20.35 21.07 0.13
N GLY A 158 20.77 19.83 -0.14
CA GLY A 158 22.18 19.48 -0.28
C GLY A 158 22.85 20.18 -1.47
N LEU A 159 22.18 20.25 -2.61
CA LEU A 159 22.70 20.98 -3.78
C LEU A 159 22.79 22.49 -3.51
N GLN A 160 21.80 23.09 -2.87
CA GLN A 160 21.80 24.50 -2.54
C GLN A 160 22.96 24.86 -1.61
N THR A 161 23.19 24.10 -0.53
CA THR A 161 24.32 24.35 0.40
C THR A 161 25.66 24.17 -0.29
N ALA A 162 25.74 23.19 -1.18
CA ALA A 162 26.93 22.91 -1.96
C ALA A 162 27.31 24.02 -2.94
N PHE A 163 26.32 24.58 -3.66
CA PHE A 163 26.57 25.66 -4.64
C PHE A 163 26.72 27.05 -3.99
N CYS A 164 25.96 27.33 -2.93
CA CYS A 164 25.97 28.68 -2.32
C CYS A 164 27.22 28.95 -1.47
N GLN A 165 27.96 27.95 -0.99
CA GLN A 165 29.03 28.13 0.01
C GLN A 165 30.45 27.86 -0.48
N SER A 166 30.71 27.70 -1.78
CA SER A 166 32.05 27.52 -2.40
C SER A 166 32.93 26.48 -1.67
N ARG A 167 32.35 25.39 -1.17
CA ARG A 167 33.05 24.33 -0.43
C ARG A 167 33.92 23.47 -1.36
N SER A 168 34.90 22.78 -0.78
CA SER A 168 35.79 21.89 -1.53
C SER A 168 35.07 20.81 -2.26
N LEU A 169 35.57 20.37 -3.43
CA LEU A 169 35.02 19.22 -4.19
C LEU A 169 34.96 17.97 -3.34
N ALA A 170 35.83 17.81 -2.37
CA ALA A 170 35.86 16.67 -1.45
C ALA A 170 34.64 16.68 -0.52
N PHE A 171 34.16 17.82 -0.06
CA PHE A 171 32.93 17.94 0.74
C PHE A 171 31.71 17.58 -0.09
N MET A 172 31.65 18.02 -1.36
CA MET A 172 30.60 17.66 -2.29
C MET A 172 30.55 16.15 -2.54
N PHE A 173 31.72 15.53 -2.71
CA PHE A 173 31.85 14.09 -2.85
C PHE A 173 31.33 13.35 -1.61
N TYR A 174 31.70 13.82 -0.41
CA TYR A 174 31.20 13.26 0.85
C TYR A 174 29.68 13.30 0.95
N LEU A 175 29.07 14.46 0.70
CA LEU A 175 27.60 14.59 0.71
C LEU A 175 26.92 13.70 -0.34
N SER A 176 27.52 13.57 -1.53
CA SER A 176 26.99 12.71 -2.59
C SER A 176 27.00 11.24 -2.19
N VAL A 177 28.05 10.78 -1.51
CA VAL A 177 28.14 9.41 -1.01
C VAL A 177 27.13 9.15 0.10
N LEU A 178 26.95 10.08 1.04
CA LEU A 178 25.93 9.95 2.08
C LEU A 178 24.52 9.91 1.49
N PHE A 179 24.24 10.78 0.51
CA PHE A 179 22.95 10.78 -0.19
C PHE A 179 22.71 9.46 -0.95
N PHE A 180 23.72 8.94 -1.62
CA PHE A 180 23.65 7.62 -2.25
C PHE A 180 23.35 6.53 -1.21
N GLY A 181 24.00 6.59 -0.05
CA GLY A 181 23.73 5.68 1.07
C GLY A 181 22.26 5.75 1.56
N ILE A 182 21.68 6.95 1.63
CA ILE A 182 20.25 7.14 1.94
C ILE A 182 19.37 6.45 0.89
N LEU A 183 19.66 6.63 -0.41
CA LEU A 183 18.91 5.99 -1.48
C LEU A 183 18.93 4.46 -1.38
N VAL A 184 20.13 3.89 -1.14
CA VAL A 184 20.30 2.44 -0.97
C VAL A 184 19.54 1.95 0.27
N SER A 185 19.62 2.67 1.40
CA SER A 185 18.90 2.33 2.63
C SER A 185 17.38 2.31 2.42
N VAL A 186 16.85 3.31 1.71
CA VAL A 186 15.42 3.37 1.35
C VAL A 186 15.05 2.19 0.43
N ALA A 187 15.92 1.82 -0.50
CA ALA A 187 15.70 0.67 -1.38
C ALA A 187 15.68 -0.66 -0.60
N ILE A 188 16.56 -0.83 0.40
CA ILE A 188 16.56 -1.98 1.32
C ILE A 188 15.23 -2.03 2.09
N LEU A 189 14.84 -0.93 2.73
CA LEU A 189 13.59 -0.83 3.48
C LEU A 189 12.37 -1.10 2.61
N TYR A 190 12.37 -0.62 1.37
CA TYR A 190 11.31 -0.92 0.42
C TYR A 190 11.25 -2.42 0.09
N LYS A 191 12.40 -3.07 -0.13
CA LYS A 191 12.47 -4.51 -0.40
C LYS A 191 12.06 -5.36 0.79
N GLU A 192 12.50 -5.03 2.00
CA GLU A 192 12.11 -5.74 3.24
C GLU A 192 10.59 -5.71 3.48
N ARG A 193 9.92 -4.66 3.01
CA ARG A 193 8.53 -4.34 3.34
C ARG A 193 7.54 -4.58 2.22
N VAL A 194 7.98 -4.48 0.96
CA VAL A 194 7.15 -4.62 -0.24
C VAL A 194 7.77 -5.66 -1.16
N ASN A 195 7.13 -6.82 -1.29
CA ASN A 195 7.52 -7.82 -2.28
C ASN A 195 7.13 -7.35 -3.69
N GLY A 196 7.89 -6.41 -4.26
CA GLY A 196 7.66 -5.88 -5.60
C GLY A 196 8.39 -6.70 -6.67
N GLU A 197 7.71 -7.09 -7.73
CA GLU A 197 8.28 -7.86 -8.87
C GLU A 197 9.52 -7.19 -9.48
N PHE A 198 9.58 -5.85 -9.49
CA PHE A 198 10.73 -5.11 -10.01
C PHE A 198 11.99 -5.34 -9.18
N MET A 199 11.88 -5.31 -7.85
CA MET A 199 13.01 -5.56 -6.95
C MET A 199 13.44 -7.03 -6.90
N GLU A 200 12.54 -7.97 -7.20
CA GLU A 200 12.90 -9.40 -7.28
C GLU A 200 13.86 -9.67 -8.43
N ARG A 201 13.71 -9.00 -9.56
CA ARG A 201 14.64 -9.15 -10.70
C ARG A 201 16.04 -8.63 -10.39
N PHE A 202 16.15 -7.54 -9.59
CA PHE A 202 17.44 -6.99 -9.16
C PHE A 202 18.11 -7.81 -8.05
N CYS A 203 17.32 -8.43 -7.19
CA CYS A 203 17.81 -9.13 -6.01
C CYS A 203 18.05 -10.63 -6.21
N ASN A 204 17.60 -11.22 -7.31
CA ASN A 204 17.73 -12.65 -7.62
C ASN A 204 18.52 -12.84 -8.91
N ILE A 205 19.81 -12.49 -8.90
CA ILE A 205 20.70 -12.68 -10.05
C ILE A 205 21.53 -13.97 -9.78
N GLY A 206 21.12 -15.09 -10.38
CA GLY A 206 21.79 -16.37 -10.25
C GLY A 206 21.54 -17.09 -8.91
N LYS A 207 22.37 -18.14 -8.62
CA LYS A 207 22.19 -18.98 -7.43
C LYS A 207 22.82 -18.41 -6.14
N ILE A 208 23.68 -17.39 -6.26
CA ILE A 208 24.50 -16.85 -5.17
C ILE A 208 23.86 -15.60 -4.56
N VAL A 209 23.15 -14.79 -5.37
CA VAL A 209 22.54 -13.55 -4.91
C VAL A 209 21.08 -13.80 -4.53
N ASN A 210 20.78 -13.75 -3.23
CA ASN A 210 19.42 -13.91 -2.70
C ASN A 210 19.19 -12.99 -1.50
N CYS A 211 18.66 -11.81 -1.73
CA CYS A 211 18.39 -10.84 -0.68
C CYS A 211 17.35 -11.34 0.35
N ASN A 212 16.38 -12.17 -0.06
CA ASN A 212 15.34 -12.64 0.86
C ASN A 212 15.91 -13.52 1.97
N GLU A 213 16.82 -14.42 1.65
CA GLU A 213 17.48 -15.28 2.65
C GLU A 213 18.33 -14.46 3.64
N VAL A 214 19.00 -13.40 3.15
CA VAL A 214 19.80 -12.51 3.98
C VAL A 214 18.91 -11.73 4.95
N PHE A 215 17.82 -11.12 4.48
CA PHE A 215 16.92 -10.30 5.32
C PHE A 215 16.16 -11.11 6.38
N HIS A 216 15.87 -12.38 6.12
CA HIS A 216 15.20 -13.27 7.08
C HIS A 216 16.16 -14.06 8.00
N SER A 217 17.47 -13.84 7.85
CA SER A 217 18.46 -14.50 8.71
C SER A 217 18.52 -13.87 10.10
N LYS A 218 18.92 -14.66 11.11
CA LYS A 218 19.06 -14.18 12.50
C LYS A 218 20.09 -13.06 12.66
N GLY A 219 21.08 -12.96 11.75
CA GLY A 219 22.11 -11.91 11.76
C GLY A 219 21.72 -10.64 11.00
N ALA A 220 20.54 -10.60 10.37
CA ALA A 220 20.07 -9.43 9.63
C ALA A 220 19.43 -8.34 10.51
N SER A 221 19.35 -8.55 11.82
CA SER A 221 18.81 -7.55 12.75
C SER A 221 19.71 -7.42 13.98
N ILE A 222 19.97 -6.19 14.39
CA ILE A 222 20.70 -5.84 15.62
C ILE A 222 19.75 -5.06 16.51
N ALA A 223 19.54 -5.51 17.74
CA ALA A 223 18.62 -4.86 18.70
C ALA A 223 17.17 -4.67 18.16
N GLY A 224 16.72 -5.58 17.27
CA GLY A 224 15.38 -5.50 16.67
C GLY A 224 15.26 -4.54 15.49
N LEU A 225 16.34 -3.87 15.07
CA LEU A 225 16.42 -3.04 13.88
C LEU A 225 17.00 -3.86 12.72
N GLY A 226 16.36 -3.81 11.56
CA GLY A 226 16.84 -4.45 10.34
C GLY A 226 18.04 -3.73 9.73
N LEU A 227 18.72 -4.37 8.79
CA LEU A 227 19.90 -3.79 8.11
C LEU A 227 19.55 -2.48 7.38
N GLY A 228 18.36 -2.40 6.77
CA GLY A 228 17.89 -1.16 6.13
C GLY A 228 17.68 -0.02 7.11
N GLU A 229 17.14 -0.31 8.28
CA GLU A 229 16.93 0.64 9.37
C GLU A 229 18.25 1.15 9.93
N LEU A 230 19.21 0.26 10.20
CA LEU A 230 20.54 0.63 10.69
C LEU A 230 21.32 1.47 9.69
N SER A 231 21.26 1.12 8.40
CA SER A 231 21.94 1.92 7.37
C SER A 231 21.32 3.31 7.21
N LEU A 232 20.01 3.44 7.28
CA LEU A 232 19.34 4.75 7.24
C LEU A 232 19.70 5.60 8.46
N LEU A 233 19.77 5.01 9.66
CA LEU A 233 20.18 5.69 10.89
C LEU A 233 21.68 6.10 10.88
N TYR A 234 22.48 5.54 10.00
CA TYR A 234 23.85 6.03 9.77
C TYR A 234 23.86 7.18 8.77
N PHE A 235 23.31 7.01 7.57
CA PHE A 235 23.46 7.98 6.49
C PHE A 235 22.63 9.25 6.69
N ALA A 236 21.36 9.14 7.12
CA ALA A 236 20.46 10.29 7.19
C ALA A 236 20.86 11.31 8.27
N PRO A 237 21.18 10.92 9.53
CA PRO A 237 21.63 11.88 10.52
C PRO A 237 22.96 12.55 10.14
N LEU A 238 23.92 11.80 9.59
CA LEU A 238 25.20 12.37 9.17
C LEU A 238 25.03 13.34 8.01
N TYR A 239 24.18 13.04 7.04
CA TYR A 239 23.88 13.95 5.94
C TYR A 239 23.28 15.25 6.45
N LEU A 240 22.22 15.19 7.26
CA LEU A 240 21.55 16.37 7.82
C LEU A 240 22.49 17.17 8.73
N PHE A 241 23.26 16.49 9.57
CA PHE A 241 24.22 17.12 10.47
C PHE A 241 25.29 17.86 9.69
N SER A 242 25.87 17.26 8.66
CA SER A 242 26.88 17.88 7.80
C SER A 242 26.36 19.10 7.04
N LEU A 243 25.04 19.16 6.72
CA LEU A 243 24.41 20.32 6.11
C LEU A 243 24.24 21.50 7.12
N ILE A 244 23.90 21.18 8.36
CA ILE A 244 23.57 22.17 9.39
C ILE A 244 24.86 22.71 10.09
N ARG A 245 25.80 21.82 10.40
CA ARG A 245 27.01 22.10 11.15
C ARG A 245 28.25 21.85 10.31
N GLN A 246 28.39 22.60 9.23
CA GLN A 246 29.43 22.41 8.22
C GLN A 246 30.85 22.56 8.72
N ASP A 247 31.07 23.29 9.83
CA ASP A 247 32.41 23.50 10.37
C ASP A 247 32.81 22.43 11.39
N ASP A 248 31.85 21.85 12.11
CA ASP A 248 32.09 20.94 13.25
C ASP A 248 31.70 19.49 12.99
N PHE A 249 31.28 19.15 11.77
CA PHE A 249 30.75 17.79 11.47
C PHE A 249 31.84 16.72 11.47
N TYR A 250 33.07 17.07 11.21
CA TYR A 250 34.13 16.14 10.81
C TYR A 250 34.42 15.07 11.85
N ILE A 251 34.70 15.43 13.12
CA ILE A 251 35.06 14.46 14.15
C ILE A 251 33.94 13.47 14.47
N ILE A 252 32.70 13.94 14.52
CA ILE A 252 31.52 13.09 14.77
C ILE A 252 31.35 12.13 13.60
N SER A 253 31.51 12.61 12.38
CA SER A 253 31.41 11.76 11.18
C SER A 253 32.51 10.69 11.15
N VAL A 254 33.73 11.01 11.56
CA VAL A 254 34.83 10.03 11.66
C VAL A 254 34.53 8.97 12.69
N VAL A 255 34.06 9.32 13.87
CA VAL A 255 33.68 8.36 14.92
C VAL A 255 32.56 7.41 14.44
N CYS A 256 31.50 7.99 13.89
CA CYS A 256 30.39 7.19 13.33
C CYS A 256 30.85 6.28 12.17
N CYS A 257 31.76 6.77 11.32
CA CYS A 257 32.29 6.02 10.20
C CYS A 257 33.11 4.80 10.66
N VAL A 258 33.95 4.93 11.70
CA VAL A 258 34.70 3.82 12.27
C VAL A 258 33.76 2.70 12.76
N VAL A 259 32.68 3.07 13.45
CA VAL A 259 31.66 2.12 13.89
C VAL A 259 30.97 1.47 12.68
N ALA A 260 30.60 2.25 11.68
CA ALA A 260 29.91 1.76 10.49
C ALA A 260 30.79 0.81 9.65
N VAL A 261 32.08 1.11 9.48
CA VAL A 261 33.05 0.23 8.79
C VAL A 261 33.19 -1.09 9.52
N THR A 262 33.23 -1.08 10.86
CA THR A 262 33.32 -2.32 11.66
C THR A 262 32.05 -3.19 11.46
N LEU A 263 30.86 -2.57 11.45
CA LEU A 263 29.59 -3.28 11.19
C LEU A 263 29.49 -3.78 9.75
N SER A 264 29.98 -3.01 8.78
CA SER A 264 30.06 -3.41 7.38
C SER A 264 30.95 -4.62 7.17
N LEU A 265 32.15 -4.66 7.82
CA LEU A 265 33.02 -5.83 7.80
C LEU A 265 32.32 -7.06 8.39
N TYR A 266 31.62 -6.91 9.52
CA TYR A 266 30.81 -7.98 10.08
C TYR A 266 29.73 -8.45 9.09
N SER A 267 29.02 -7.54 8.43
CA SER A 267 27.99 -7.85 7.43
C SER A 267 28.57 -8.67 6.28
N ILE A 268 29.71 -8.27 5.74
CA ILE A 268 30.38 -8.98 4.64
C ILE A 268 30.81 -10.39 5.07
N ILE A 269 31.46 -10.50 6.24
CA ILE A 269 31.91 -11.79 6.79
C ILE A 269 30.71 -12.72 6.99
N TYR A 270 29.63 -12.22 7.57
CA TYR A 270 28.40 -12.98 7.80
C TYR A 270 27.79 -13.50 6.49
N GLN A 271 27.70 -12.65 5.47
CA GLN A 271 27.14 -13.00 4.16
C GLN A 271 28.01 -14.05 3.44
N VAL A 272 29.33 -13.88 3.42
CA VAL A 272 30.25 -14.74 2.67
C VAL A 272 30.49 -16.09 3.37
N PHE A 273 30.77 -16.08 4.68
CA PHE A 273 31.21 -17.28 5.39
C PHE A 273 30.08 -18.05 6.07
N ILE A 274 29.05 -17.37 6.57
CA ILE A 274 27.94 -17.99 7.32
C ILE A 274 26.79 -18.33 6.40
N LEU A 275 26.26 -17.35 5.68
CA LEU A 275 25.09 -17.54 4.80
C LEU A 275 25.47 -18.12 3.44
N ARG A 276 26.71 -17.89 2.98
CA ARG A 276 27.16 -18.22 1.61
C ARG A 276 26.22 -17.66 0.52
N LYS A 277 25.56 -16.56 0.84
CA LYS A 277 24.62 -15.82 -0.02
C LYS A 277 24.92 -14.34 0.11
N ALA A 278 24.96 -13.64 -1.02
CA ALA A 278 25.18 -12.20 -1.05
C ALA A 278 23.87 -11.45 -1.26
N CYS A 279 23.72 -10.30 -0.60
CA CYS A 279 22.64 -9.36 -0.86
C CYS A 279 23.21 -8.17 -1.65
N MET A 280 22.76 -7.96 -2.88
CA MET A 280 23.24 -6.87 -3.74
C MET A 280 23.05 -5.49 -3.09
N LEU A 281 21.90 -5.26 -2.46
CA LEU A 281 21.61 -3.99 -1.80
C LEU A 281 22.50 -3.78 -0.56
N CYS A 282 22.79 -4.84 0.21
CA CYS A 282 23.68 -4.74 1.36
C CYS A 282 25.11 -4.40 0.92
N VAL A 283 25.59 -5.04 -0.15
CA VAL A 283 26.90 -4.73 -0.73
C VAL A 283 26.99 -3.27 -1.19
N LEU A 284 25.93 -2.73 -1.81
CA LEU A 284 25.87 -1.32 -2.19
C LEU A 284 25.91 -0.39 -0.97
N ALA A 285 25.26 -0.76 0.13
CA ALA A 285 25.31 0.00 1.39
C ALA A 285 26.75 -0.02 1.99
N ASP A 286 27.39 -1.20 1.98
CA ASP A 286 28.78 -1.34 2.42
C ASP A 286 29.74 -0.49 1.58
N PHE A 287 29.55 -0.47 0.25
CA PHE A 287 30.30 0.44 -0.64
C PHE A 287 30.10 1.92 -0.31
N ALA A 288 28.88 2.33 0.04
CA ALA A 288 28.61 3.71 0.46
C ALA A 288 29.30 4.03 1.80
N VAL A 289 29.34 3.10 2.75
CA VAL A 289 30.09 3.28 4.02
C VAL A 289 31.58 3.44 3.74
N TRP A 290 32.17 2.58 2.90
CA TRP A 290 33.61 2.68 2.56
C TRP A 290 33.89 3.94 1.75
N GLY A 291 33.00 4.33 0.85
CA GLY A 291 33.08 5.60 0.13
C GLY A 291 33.06 6.82 1.06
N SER A 292 32.26 6.80 2.12
CA SER A 292 32.24 7.86 3.14
C SER A 292 33.56 7.91 3.93
N ALA A 293 34.19 6.74 4.22
CA ALA A 293 35.50 6.69 4.86
C ALA A 293 36.61 7.33 3.99
N VAL A 294 36.62 7.00 2.70
CA VAL A 294 37.54 7.61 1.73
C VAL A 294 37.33 9.12 1.63
N ALA A 295 36.08 9.57 1.54
CA ALA A 295 35.76 11.00 1.49
C ALA A 295 36.21 11.74 2.74
N LEU A 296 35.99 11.19 3.94
CA LEU A 296 36.50 11.76 5.20
C LEU A 296 38.02 11.79 5.27
N TYR A 297 38.69 10.77 4.74
CA TYR A 297 40.16 10.77 4.66
C TYR A 297 40.69 11.90 3.76
N ILE A 298 40.05 12.19 2.63
CA ILE A 298 40.39 13.29 1.75
C ILE A 298 40.19 14.65 2.46
N LEU A 299 39.08 14.77 3.22
CA LEU A 299 38.72 15.98 3.95
C LEU A 299 39.58 16.28 5.20
N LYS A 300 40.46 15.36 5.59
CA LYS A 300 41.25 15.45 6.83
C LYS A 300 41.98 16.78 7.00
N ASN A 301 42.49 17.35 5.95
CA ASN A 301 43.31 18.58 5.99
C ASN A 301 42.47 19.87 5.94
N ASP A 302 41.20 19.76 5.59
CA ASP A 302 40.30 20.91 5.39
C ASP A 302 39.57 21.32 6.68
N PHE A 303 39.59 20.45 7.72
CA PHE A 303 38.79 20.64 8.93
C PHE A 303 39.62 20.46 10.20
N VAL A 304 39.32 21.29 11.21
CA VAL A 304 39.92 21.19 12.53
C VAL A 304 39.26 20.07 13.33
N MET A 305 40.06 19.29 14.05
CA MET A 305 39.55 18.21 14.92
C MET A 305 39.14 18.79 16.30
N GLU A 306 38.11 19.61 16.34
CA GLU A 306 37.53 20.08 17.59
C GLU A 306 36.16 19.49 17.83
N LEU A 307 35.98 18.88 19.00
CA LEU A 307 34.69 18.38 19.43
C LEU A 307 33.97 19.41 20.29
N SER A 308 32.99 20.10 19.72
CA SER A 308 32.12 21.01 20.46
C SER A 308 30.99 20.25 21.13
N LEU A 309 30.69 20.53 22.41
CA LEU A 309 29.53 19.95 23.11
C LEU A 309 28.21 20.30 22.42
N SER A 310 28.12 21.50 21.83
CA SER A 310 26.94 21.93 21.07
C SER A 310 26.74 21.10 19.80
N SER A 311 27.81 20.69 19.12
CA SER A 311 27.75 19.82 17.94
C SER A 311 27.36 18.41 18.29
N LEU A 312 27.87 17.87 19.40
CA LEU A 312 27.46 16.57 19.91
C LEU A 312 25.96 16.55 20.25
N PHE A 313 25.48 17.58 20.96
CA PHE A 313 24.08 17.73 21.30
C PHE A 313 23.20 17.82 20.03
N ALA A 314 23.59 18.65 19.06
CA ALA A 314 22.87 18.78 17.79
C ALA A 314 22.79 17.44 17.02
N PHE A 315 23.89 16.68 16.97
CA PHE A 315 23.91 15.37 16.33
C PHE A 315 22.98 14.37 17.01
N VAL A 316 22.97 14.32 18.35
CA VAL A 316 22.08 13.44 19.13
C VAL A 316 20.62 13.80 18.88
N VAL A 317 20.28 15.10 18.84
CA VAL A 317 18.90 15.56 18.55
C VAL A 317 18.49 15.16 17.13
N ILE A 318 19.34 15.38 16.13
CA ILE A 318 19.05 14.97 14.73
C ILE A 318 18.89 13.46 14.66
N GLY A 319 19.78 12.69 15.26
CA GLY A 319 19.70 11.23 15.31
C GLY A 319 18.41 10.73 15.97
N TYR A 320 18.01 11.36 17.07
CA TYR A 320 16.77 11.05 17.77
C TYR A 320 15.52 11.34 16.92
N ILE A 321 15.50 12.47 16.21
CA ILE A 321 14.40 12.80 15.28
C ILE A 321 14.32 11.76 14.15
N CYS A 322 15.47 11.38 13.56
CA CYS A 322 15.51 10.35 12.53
C CYS A 322 15.01 8.99 13.07
N LEU A 323 15.40 8.60 14.27
CA LEU A 323 14.96 7.37 14.92
C LEU A 323 13.45 7.37 15.17
N ILE A 324 12.89 8.44 15.73
CA ILE A 324 11.44 8.56 15.93
C ILE A 324 10.70 8.47 14.60
N PHE A 325 11.17 9.19 13.58
CA PHE A 325 10.57 9.14 12.25
C PHE A 325 10.55 7.73 11.70
N GLU A 326 11.63 6.98 11.84
CA GLU A 326 11.72 5.59 11.39
C GLU A 326 10.78 4.65 12.17
N LEU A 327 10.73 4.77 13.50
CA LEU A 327 9.80 4.00 14.33
C LEU A 327 8.33 4.28 13.97
N GLN A 328 7.97 5.54 13.70
CA GLN A 328 6.64 5.90 13.23
C GLN A 328 6.32 5.29 11.87
N LEU A 329 7.28 5.29 10.95
CA LEU A 329 7.11 4.63 9.66
C LEU A 329 6.87 3.12 9.80
N ARG A 330 7.61 2.49 10.70
CA ARG A 330 7.44 1.06 11.01
C ARG A 330 6.05 0.77 11.56
N ALA A 331 5.57 1.57 12.52
CA ALA A 331 4.24 1.41 13.12
C ALA A 331 3.12 1.56 12.08
N ILE A 332 3.18 2.59 11.23
CA ILE A 332 2.20 2.79 10.15
C ILE A 332 2.17 1.61 9.18
N GLN A 333 3.32 1.08 8.81
CA GLN A 333 3.41 -0.02 7.84
C GLN A 333 2.96 -1.36 8.43
N THR A 334 3.23 -1.61 9.71
CA THR A 334 2.74 -2.81 10.40
C THR A 334 1.21 -2.78 10.46
N GLY A 335 0.62 -1.66 10.85
CA GLY A 335 -0.83 -1.48 10.84
C GLY A 335 -1.47 -1.66 9.46
N GLU A 336 -0.80 -1.21 8.39
CA GLU A 336 -1.32 -1.40 7.02
C GLU A 336 -1.24 -2.87 6.58
N LYS A 337 -0.19 -3.61 6.94
CA LYS A 337 -0.10 -5.06 6.68
C LYS A 337 -1.20 -5.84 7.40
N GLU A 338 -1.44 -5.55 8.67
CA GLU A 338 -2.53 -6.16 9.44
C GLU A 338 -3.89 -5.87 8.81
N ARG A 339 -4.13 -4.62 8.42
CA ARG A 339 -5.34 -4.22 7.73
C ARG A 339 -5.56 -4.96 6.42
N ILE A 340 -4.53 -5.12 5.59
CA ILE A 340 -4.60 -5.88 4.33
C ILE A 340 -4.88 -7.36 4.63
N THR A 341 -4.27 -7.94 5.64
CA THR A 341 -4.48 -9.34 6.03
C THR A 341 -5.91 -9.56 6.52
N LEU A 342 -6.42 -8.67 7.40
CA LEU A 342 -7.80 -8.70 7.85
C LEU A 342 -8.79 -8.54 6.69
N LYS A 343 -8.52 -7.62 5.76
CA LYS A 343 -9.33 -7.43 4.56
C LYS A 343 -9.41 -8.70 3.71
N LYS A 344 -8.28 -9.38 3.49
CA LYS A 344 -8.25 -10.67 2.78
C LYS A 344 -9.02 -11.76 3.52
N TYR A 345 -8.85 -11.84 4.83
CA TYR A 345 -9.56 -12.80 5.67
C TYR A 345 -11.07 -12.58 5.61
N PHE A 346 -11.55 -11.36 5.82
CA PHE A 346 -12.98 -11.05 5.70
C PHE A 346 -13.50 -11.25 4.27
N GLY A 347 -12.70 -10.92 3.25
CA GLY A 347 -13.07 -11.19 1.86
C GLY A 347 -13.26 -12.67 1.57
N SER A 348 -12.45 -13.55 2.17
CA SER A 348 -12.60 -15.01 2.04
C SER A 348 -13.85 -15.53 2.76
N LEU A 349 -14.20 -14.96 3.92
CA LEU A 349 -15.42 -15.31 4.66
C LEU A 349 -16.71 -14.89 3.93
N LEU A 350 -16.65 -13.82 3.15
CA LEU A 350 -17.78 -13.33 2.35
C LEU A 350 -17.96 -14.09 1.03
N ASN A 351 -17.04 -15.02 0.70
CA ASN A 351 -17.26 -15.92 -0.43
C ASN A 351 -18.36 -16.96 -0.06
N PRO A 352 -19.46 -17.08 -0.84
CA PRO A 352 -20.56 -17.97 -0.53
C PRO A 352 -20.15 -19.43 -0.32
N GLU A 353 -19.22 -19.94 -1.11
CA GLU A 353 -18.71 -21.32 -0.99
C GLU A 353 -17.94 -21.52 0.32
N THR A 354 -17.03 -20.60 0.65
CA THR A 354 -16.27 -20.64 1.89
C THR A 354 -17.19 -20.50 3.10
N PHE A 355 -18.17 -19.60 3.03
CA PHE A 355 -19.16 -19.41 4.08
C PHE A 355 -19.98 -20.68 4.34
N GLN A 356 -20.46 -21.34 3.28
CA GLN A 356 -21.20 -22.59 3.40
C GLN A 356 -20.37 -23.71 4.04
N ILE A 357 -19.10 -23.85 3.63
CA ILE A 357 -18.18 -24.84 4.23
C ILE A 357 -17.95 -24.55 5.72
N LEU A 358 -17.67 -23.28 6.07
CA LEU A 358 -17.46 -22.89 7.45
C LEU A 358 -18.73 -23.06 8.32
N LEU A 359 -19.89 -22.79 7.74
CA LEU A 359 -21.17 -22.98 8.40
C LEU A 359 -21.43 -24.48 8.65
N ALA A 360 -21.14 -25.34 7.68
CA ALA A 360 -21.29 -26.79 7.83
C ALA A 360 -20.35 -27.40 8.88
N LEU A 361 -19.18 -26.78 9.10
CA LEU A 361 -18.23 -27.20 10.14
C LEU A 361 -18.62 -26.74 11.56
N LYS A 362 -19.60 -25.84 11.70
CA LYS A 362 -20.07 -25.41 13.02
C LYS A 362 -20.99 -26.47 13.63
N PRO A 363 -20.93 -26.66 14.95
CA PRO A 363 -21.82 -27.58 15.63
C PRO A 363 -23.29 -27.16 15.40
N GLN A 364 -24.10 -28.12 14.97
CA GLN A 364 -25.54 -27.88 14.81
C GLN A 364 -26.18 -27.71 16.19
N ILE A 365 -26.87 -26.60 16.36
CA ILE A 365 -27.67 -26.36 17.55
C ILE A 365 -28.95 -27.16 17.40
N GLY A 366 -29.12 -28.17 18.25
CA GLY A 366 -30.38 -28.96 18.28
C GLY A 366 -31.57 -28.04 18.59
N LYS A 367 -32.78 -28.44 18.19
CA LYS A 367 -34.04 -27.75 18.48
C LYS A 367 -34.28 -27.78 20.01
N MET A 368 -33.63 -26.89 20.77
CA MET A 368 -33.70 -26.85 22.24
C MET A 368 -34.67 -25.81 22.78
N VAL A 369 -35.49 -25.19 21.94
CA VAL A 369 -36.27 -24.03 22.38
C VAL A 369 -37.76 -24.35 22.36
N SER A 370 -38.39 -24.25 23.52
CA SER A 370 -39.85 -24.22 23.59
C SER A 370 -40.35 -22.94 22.90
N ARG A 371 -41.33 -23.07 22.02
CA ARG A 371 -41.91 -21.95 21.24
C ARG A 371 -42.44 -20.82 22.15
N ASP A 372 -42.61 -21.06 23.43
CA ASP A 372 -43.24 -20.14 24.39
C ASP A 372 -42.35 -18.97 24.83
N ILE A 373 -41.04 -19.04 24.54
CA ILE A 373 -40.05 -18.00 24.95
C ILE A 373 -39.52 -17.24 23.72
N ALA A 374 -39.96 -17.59 22.52
CA ALA A 374 -39.44 -17.06 21.28
C ALA A 374 -40.41 -16.07 20.63
N LEU A 375 -39.90 -14.90 20.25
CA LEU A 375 -40.61 -13.94 19.40
C LEU A 375 -40.28 -14.29 17.93
N HIS A 376 -41.33 -14.71 17.19
CA HIS A 376 -41.19 -15.01 15.78
C HIS A 376 -41.72 -13.83 14.93
N ASN A 377 -40.99 -13.49 13.83
CA ASN A 377 -41.65 -12.75 12.78
C ASN A 377 -42.58 -13.72 12.04
N GLN A 378 -43.76 -13.30 11.66
CA GLN A 378 -44.79 -14.14 11.03
C GLN A 378 -44.45 -14.52 9.57
N LYS A 379 -43.21 -14.37 9.12
CA LYS A 379 -42.77 -14.75 7.77
C LYS A 379 -42.29 -16.18 7.75
N GLU A 380 -42.86 -16.99 6.89
CA GLU A 380 -42.34 -18.32 6.54
C GLU A 380 -41.15 -18.14 5.58
N GLY A 381 -39.95 -18.47 6.04
CA GLY A 381 -38.74 -18.44 5.24
C GLY A 381 -38.04 -19.80 5.23
N SER A 382 -37.25 -20.07 4.19
CA SER A 382 -36.45 -21.29 4.08
C SER A 382 -35.25 -21.31 5.04
N ASN A 383 -34.85 -20.15 5.54
CA ASN A 383 -33.76 -19.99 6.49
C ASN A 383 -34.28 -19.37 7.80
N GLU A 384 -33.87 -19.92 8.93
CA GLU A 384 -34.23 -19.42 10.24
C GLU A 384 -33.03 -18.72 10.90
N LEU A 385 -33.21 -17.46 11.28
CA LEU A 385 -32.23 -16.69 12.05
C LEU A 385 -32.64 -16.68 13.52
N MET A 386 -31.87 -17.33 14.36
CA MET A 386 -32.11 -17.38 15.80
C MET A 386 -31.13 -16.48 16.55
N ILE A 387 -31.63 -15.57 17.37
CA ILE A 387 -30.81 -14.70 18.20
C ILE A 387 -31.12 -14.97 19.66
N VAL A 388 -30.05 -15.13 20.44
CA VAL A 388 -30.11 -15.22 21.90
C VAL A 388 -29.57 -13.94 22.50
N THR A 389 -30.38 -13.17 23.23
CA THR A 389 -29.98 -11.89 23.80
C THR A 389 -30.26 -11.83 25.30
N ASN A 390 -29.51 -10.96 26.00
CA ASN A 390 -29.73 -10.63 27.39
C ASN A 390 -30.30 -9.19 27.44
N PRO A 391 -31.44 -8.93 28.10
CA PRO A 391 -32.07 -7.62 28.18
C PRO A 391 -31.20 -6.55 28.86
N ASN A 392 -30.26 -6.97 29.73
CA ASN A 392 -29.34 -6.08 30.43
C ASN A 392 -28.08 -5.76 29.62
N CYS A 393 -27.92 -6.27 28.40
CA CYS A 393 -26.77 -6.09 27.55
C CYS A 393 -26.97 -4.93 26.55
N LYS A 394 -26.28 -3.81 26.73
CA LYS A 394 -26.39 -2.65 25.84
C LYS A 394 -26.02 -2.97 24.37
N ASN A 395 -25.05 -3.85 24.15
CA ASN A 395 -24.64 -4.25 22.81
C ASN A 395 -25.69 -5.14 22.12
N CYS A 396 -26.45 -5.95 22.89
CA CYS A 396 -27.48 -6.80 22.35
C CYS A 396 -28.64 -6.00 21.74
N ALA A 397 -28.98 -4.83 22.28
CA ALA A 397 -29.99 -3.96 21.70
C ALA A 397 -29.59 -3.43 20.28
N SER A 398 -28.31 -3.15 20.07
CA SER A 398 -27.78 -2.76 18.75
C SER A 398 -27.85 -3.92 17.77
N VAL A 399 -27.40 -5.11 18.18
CA VAL A 399 -27.44 -6.33 17.35
C VAL A 399 -28.88 -6.67 16.97
N HIS A 400 -29.80 -6.60 17.92
CA HIS A 400 -31.23 -6.83 17.67
C HIS A 400 -31.79 -5.92 16.56
N ARG A 401 -31.48 -4.63 16.60
CA ARG A 401 -31.95 -3.66 15.58
C ARG A 401 -31.46 -4.01 14.18
N HIS A 402 -30.15 -4.30 14.03
CA HIS A 402 -29.58 -4.70 12.74
C HIS A 402 -30.18 -6.02 12.21
N MET A 403 -30.47 -6.95 13.11
CA MET A 403 -31.05 -8.25 12.69
C MET A 403 -32.52 -8.14 12.27
N VAL A 404 -33.30 -7.26 12.90
CA VAL A 404 -34.65 -6.94 12.44
C VAL A 404 -34.61 -6.29 11.06
N GLU A 405 -33.66 -5.40 10.82
CA GLU A 405 -33.45 -4.77 9.53
C GLU A 405 -33.09 -5.80 8.44
N ILE A 406 -32.16 -6.73 8.73
CA ILE A 406 -31.82 -7.85 7.83
C ILE A 406 -33.03 -8.73 7.55
N ALA A 407 -33.77 -9.15 8.58
CA ALA A 407 -34.95 -9.99 8.44
C ALA A 407 -36.09 -9.30 7.66
N SER A 408 -36.13 -7.96 7.69
CA SER A 408 -37.09 -7.19 6.89
C SER A 408 -36.69 -7.08 5.41
N SER A 409 -35.38 -7.00 5.13
CA SER A 409 -34.84 -6.80 3.78
C SER A 409 -34.67 -8.12 3.00
N VAL A 410 -34.58 -9.28 3.67
CA VAL A 410 -34.41 -10.59 3.03
C VAL A 410 -35.72 -11.41 3.12
N PRO A 411 -36.41 -11.64 1.98
CA PRO A 411 -37.74 -12.28 2.01
C PRO A 411 -37.75 -13.73 2.49
N ALA A 412 -36.62 -14.44 2.39
CA ALA A 412 -36.52 -15.88 2.68
C ALA A 412 -36.01 -16.18 4.10
N VAL A 413 -36.02 -15.20 5.02
CA VAL A 413 -35.49 -15.36 6.38
C VAL A 413 -36.65 -15.22 7.39
N SER A 414 -36.86 -16.25 8.20
CA SER A 414 -37.64 -16.16 9.44
C SER A 414 -36.72 -15.76 10.60
N TYR A 415 -37.26 -15.01 11.56
CA TYR A 415 -36.50 -14.47 12.68
C TYR A 415 -37.07 -14.98 14.00
N THR A 416 -36.23 -15.53 14.84
CA THR A 416 -36.57 -15.97 16.19
C THR A 416 -35.69 -15.29 17.23
N HIS A 417 -36.26 -14.63 18.20
CA HIS A 417 -35.54 -13.96 19.29
C HIS A 417 -35.79 -14.68 20.60
N LEU A 418 -34.69 -15.03 21.27
CA LEU A 418 -34.68 -15.63 22.59
C LEU A 418 -34.09 -14.66 23.60
N THR A 419 -34.78 -14.46 24.68
CA THR A 419 -34.30 -13.63 25.81
C THR A 419 -33.87 -14.57 26.95
N LEU A 420 -32.62 -14.43 27.40
CA LEU A 420 -32.06 -15.15 28.55
C LEU A 420 -32.22 -14.32 29.82
#